data_f1d7e360e64c5eecbc33aef941e55280
#
_entry.id   f1d7e360e64c5eecbc33aef941e55280
#
_cell.length_a   1.000
_cell.length_b   1.000
_cell.length_c   1.000
_cell.angle_alpha   90.00
_cell.angle_beta   90.00
_cell.angle_gamma   90.00
#
_symmetry.space_group_name_H-M   'P 1'
#
loop_
_entity.id
_entity.type
_entity.pdbx_description
1 polymer ?
#
loop_
_entity_poly.entity_id
_entity_poly.type
_entity_poly.pdbx_seq_one_letter_code
_entity_poly.pdbx_strand_id
1 'polypeptide(L)'
;VNQYSNANTPVKITVNETKSNKVLRVLQDNARLVDKLAGYSYAEKEFIKVRTASDYELNAWIVKPVDFDESKKYPVLMFQYSGPNSQQVLDKYSFDWEQYLAANGIITVCVDGRGTGARGEAFRKCTYLRMGELESKDQVEAAQALGKLPFVDKSRMAIWGWSFGGYNTLMAMSVGNGTFKAGIAVAPPTDWKYYDSVYTERFMRTPKENFEGYAATSPIRLAKDLQGKLLLIHGTADDNVHFQQTMDYAESLVQAGKQFEMQVYKDRNHSIYGGNTRYHLYTRMSNFLFDNL
;
A
#
# COMPACT_ATOMS: atom_id res chain seq x y z
N VAL A 1 29.57 6.25 -12.88
CA VAL A 1 28.45 7.12 -12.46
C VAL A 1 27.91 6.59 -11.15
N ASN A 2 27.75 7.46 -10.17
CA ASN A 2 27.14 7.14 -8.88
C ASN A 2 25.80 7.88 -8.76
N GLN A 3 24.76 7.16 -8.32
CA GLN A 3 23.47 7.73 -7.95
C GLN A 3 23.24 7.46 -6.48
N TYR A 4 22.93 8.51 -5.74
CA TYR A 4 22.68 8.45 -4.30
C TYR A 4 21.37 9.17 -3.96
N SER A 5 20.57 8.55 -3.13
CA SER A 5 19.47 9.18 -2.40
C SER A 5 19.24 8.43 -1.09
N ASN A 6 18.54 9.03 -0.16
CA ASN A 6 17.89 8.34 0.96
C ASN A 6 16.41 8.77 1.01
N ALA A 7 15.67 8.32 2.02
CA ALA A 7 14.24 8.60 2.11
C ALA A 7 13.88 10.09 2.07
N ASN A 8 14.78 10.95 2.60
CA ASN A 8 14.55 12.38 2.77
C ASN A 8 15.50 13.26 1.93
N THR A 9 16.41 12.66 1.16
CA THR A 9 17.37 13.38 0.32
C THR A 9 17.14 13.09 -1.16
N PRO A 10 16.82 14.10 -2.00
CA PRO A 10 16.67 13.94 -3.43
C PRO A 10 17.89 13.32 -4.11
N VAL A 11 17.66 12.65 -5.24
CA VAL A 11 18.72 11.95 -5.98
C VAL A 11 19.83 12.91 -6.38
N LYS A 12 21.08 12.55 -6.04
CA LYS A 12 22.30 13.19 -6.53
C LYS A 12 23.03 12.24 -7.48
N ILE A 13 23.42 12.74 -8.65
CA ILE A 13 24.12 11.97 -9.67
C ILE A 13 25.51 12.57 -9.88
N THR A 14 26.54 11.75 -9.74
CA THR A 14 27.93 12.18 -9.86
C THR A 14 28.74 11.21 -10.73
N VAL A 15 29.83 11.71 -11.30
CA VAL A 15 30.90 10.90 -11.86
C VAL A 15 32.02 10.84 -10.83
N ASN A 16 32.36 9.62 -10.44
CA ASN A 16 33.37 9.39 -9.42
C ASN A 16 34.56 8.64 -9.99
N GLU A 17 35.74 8.89 -9.45
CA GLU A 17 36.91 8.07 -9.70
C GLU A 17 36.71 6.67 -9.10
N THR A 18 36.95 5.63 -9.90
CA THR A 18 36.65 4.25 -9.49
C THR A 18 37.46 3.77 -8.28
N LYS A 19 38.71 4.21 -8.16
CA LYS A 19 39.65 3.74 -7.10
C LYS A 19 39.41 4.45 -5.77
N SER A 20 39.26 5.78 -5.82
CA SER A 20 39.20 6.64 -4.60
C SER A 20 37.78 7.04 -4.22
N ASN A 21 36.80 6.75 -5.07
CA ASN A 21 35.42 7.26 -5.00
C ASN A 21 35.32 8.80 -4.96
N LYS A 22 36.42 9.52 -5.29
CA LYS A 22 36.45 10.98 -5.35
C LYS A 22 35.49 11.48 -6.43
N VAL A 23 34.63 12.44 -6.07
CA VAL A 23 33.75 13.09 -7.05
C VAL A 23 34.56 13.90 -8.03
N LEU A 24 34.48 13.55 -9.30
CA LEU A 24 35.12 14.26 -10.41
C LEU A 24 34.18 15.29 -11.04
N ARG A 25 32.87 15.00 -11.07
CA ARG A 25 31.86 15.88 -11.65
C ARG A 25 30.49 15.60 -11.03
N VAL A 26 29.75 16.65 -10.74
CA VAL A 26 28.31 16.56 -10.40
C VAL A 26 27.52 16.68 -11.70
N LEU A 27 26.67 15.70 -11.99
CA LEU A 27 25.77 15.68 -13.15
C LEU A 27 24.40 16.27 -12.79
N GLN A 28 23.90 15.91 -11.59
CA GLN A 28 22.64 16.42 -11.05
C GLN A 28 22.73 16.41 -9.52
N ASP A 29 22.41 17.54 -8.88
CA ASP A 29 22.35 17.66 -7.43
C ASP A 29 20.94 17.92 -6.90
N ASN A 30 20.00 18.20 -7.81
CA ASN A 30 18.63 18.59 -7.48
C ASN A 30 18.51 19.83 -6.56
N ALA A 31 19.53 20.72 -6.56
CA ALA A 31 19.54 21.91 -5.72
C ALA A 31 18.26 22.75 -5.86
N ARG A 32 17.79 22.95 -7.09
CA ARG A 32 16.51 23.68 -7.35
C ARG A 32 15.29 23.06 -6.68
N LEU A 33 15.23 21.72 -6.59
CA LEU A 33 14.17 21.02 -5.87
C LEU A 33 14.33 21.21 -4.37
N VAL A 34 15.53 21.08 -3.85
CA VAL A 34 15.84 21.30 -2.42
C VAL A 34 15.46 22.73 -2.00
N ASP A 35 15.89 23.74 -2.78
CA ASP A 35 15.57 25.15 -2.53
C ASP A 35 14.05 25.39 -2.54
N LYS A 36 13.35 24.79 -3.49
CA LYS A 36 11.90 24.89 -3.57
C LYS A 36 11.21 24.25 -2.37
N LEU A 37 11.65 23.06 -1.96
CA LEU A 37 11.10 22.36 -0.81
C LEU A 37 11.39 23.05 0.52
N ALA A 38 12.52 23.76 0.63
CA ALA A 38 12.85 24.56 1.83
C ALA A 38 11.81 25.65 2.15
N GLY A 39 11.02 26.07 1.13
CA GLY A 39 9.88 26.99 1.32
C GLY A 39 8.60 26.33 1.85
N TYR A 40 8.58 25.02 2.03
CA TYR A 40 7.44 24.28 2.53
C TYR A 40 7.81 23.54 3.81
N SER A 41 6.91 23.57 4.79
CA SER A 41 6.99 22.64 5.91
C SER A 41 6.46 21.29 5.45
N TYR A 42 7.29 20.25 5.46
CA TYR A 42 6.88 18.89 5.14
C TYR A 42 7.49 17.89 6.13
N ALA A 43 6.81 16.78 6.30
CA ALA A 43 7.24 15.73 7.20
C ALA A 43 8.24 14.78 6.53
N GLU A 44 9.25 14.37 7.27
CA GLU A 44 10.24 13.38 6.84
C GLU A 44 9.75 11.96 7.11
N LYS A 45 10.27 11.00 6.33
CA LYS A 45 10.10 9.57 6.61
C LYS A 45 11.04 9.12 7.71
N GLU A 46 10.48 8.45 8.72
CA GLU A 46 11.22 7.77 9.78
C GLU A 46 11.11 6.26 9.59
N PHE A 47 12.21 5.51 9.71
CA PHE A 47 12.18 4.05 9.68
C PHE A 47 11.94 3.50 11.08
N ILE A 48 10.97 2.59 11.19
CA ILE A 48 10.59 1.97 12.45
C ILE A 48 10.48 0.44 12.28
N LYS A 49 10.37 -0.25 13.40
CA LYS A 49 10.05 -1.68 13.46
C LYS A 49 8.69 -1.87 14.10
N VAL A 50 7.89 -2.75 13.54
CA VAL A 50 6.57 -3.11 14.07
C VAL A 50 6.57 -4.59 14.48
N ARG A 51 6.40 -4.87 15.77
CA ARG A 51 6.29 -6.23 16.28
C ARG A 51 4.84 -6.69 16.24
N THR A 52 4.59 -7.75 15.47
CA THR A 52 3.25 -8.33 15.33
C THR A 52 2.93 -9.32 16.46
N ALA A 53 1.65 -9.65 16.62
CA ALA A 53 1.20 -10.67 17.56
C ALA A 53 1.72 -12.07 17.22
N SER A 54 2.01 -12.34 15.95
CA SER A 54 2.66 -13.56 15.47
C SER A 54 4.18 -13.60 15.70
N ASP A 55 4.71 -12.66 16.48
CA ASP A 55 6.12 -12.53 16.86
C ASP A 55 7.09 -12.21 15.71
N TYR A 56 6.59 -11.61 14.64
CA TYR A 56 7.42 -11.07 13.57
C TYR A 56 7.73 -9.61 13.81
N GLU A 57 9.01 -9.23 13.67
CA GLU A 57 9.42 -7.84 13.59
C GLU A 57 9.45 -7.42 12.13
N LEU A 58 8.51 -6.55 11.73
CA LEU A 58 8.36 -6.08 10.37
C LEU A 58 9.05 -4.73 10.16
N ASN A 59 9.65 -4.53 8.98
CA ASN A 59 10.18 -3.25 8.58
C ASN A 59 9.04 -2.31 8.21
N ALA A 60 9.14 -1.07 8.63
CA ALA A 60 8.16 -0.04 8.31
C ALA A 60 8.82 1.34 8.19
N TRP A 61 8.11 2.26 7.52
CA TRP A 61 8.36 3.68 7.66
C TRP A 61 7.08 4.39 8.10
N ILE A 62 7.25 5.52 8.77
CA ILE A 62 6.17 6.40 9.24
C ILE A 62 6.46 7.84 8.81
N VAL A 63 5.39 8.55 8.42
CA VAL A 63 5.39 10.00 8.20
C VAL A 63 4.36 10.59 9.15
N LYS A 64 4.81 11.41 10.08
CA LYS A 64 3.96 12.07 11.07
C LYS A 64 3.59 13.48 10.58
N PRO A 65 2.52 14.11 11.09
CA PRO A 65 2.22 15.52 10.84
C PRO A 65 3.42 16.44 11.13
N VAL A 66 3.52 17.54 10.41
CA VAL A 66 4.62 18.52 10.59
C VAL A 66 4.63 19.12 11.99
N ASP A 67 3.45 19.39 12.52
CA ASP A 67 3.19 19.90 13.87
C ASP A 67 2.84 18.78 14.87
N PHE A 68 3.52 17.63 14.71
CA PHE A 68 3.25 16.44 15.52
C PHE A 68 3.40 16.71 17.01
N ASP A 69 2.38 16.36 17.77
CA ASP A 69 2.28 16.50 19.23
C ASP A 69 1.96 15.12 19.83
N GLU A 70 2.89 14.57 20.60
CA GLU A 70 2.74 13.23 21.20
C GLU A 70 1.56 13.11 22.18
N SER A 71 1.04 14.24 22.67
CA SER A 71 -0.13 14.26 23.55
C SER A 71 -1.46 14.11 22.82
N LYS A 72 -1.46 14.29 21.50
CA LYS A 72 -2.65 14.18 20.64
C LYS A 72 -2.78 12.79 20.04
N LYS A 73 -3.99 12.46 19.58
CA LYS A 73 -4.28 11.22 18.84
C LYS A 73 -4.60 11.52 17.38
N TYR A 74 -3.90 10.83 16.50
CA TYR A 74 -3.99 11.03 15.04
C TYR A 74 -4.63 9.82 14.35
N PRO A 75 -5.42 10.04 13.31
CA PRO A 75 -5.80 8.98 12.38
C PRO A 75 -4.57 8.43 11.66
N VAL A 76 -4.63 7.17 11.27
CA VAL A 76 -3.53 6.49 10.55
C VAL A 76 -4.03 5.92 9.22
N LEU A 77 -3.32 6.20 8.15
CA LEU A 77 -3.44 5.50 6.89
C LEU A 77 -2.26 4.54 6.72
N MET A 78 -2.53 3.26 6.60
CA MET A 78 -1.53 2.27 6.23
C MET A 78 -1.49 2.10 4.71
N PHE A 79 -0.33 2.36 4.11
CA PHE A 79 -0.01 2.02 2.73
C PHE A 79 0.67 0.67 2.68
N GLN A 80 0.34 -0.16 1.69
CA GLN A 80 1.03 -1.41 1.47
C GLN A 80 0.88 -1.88 0.01
N TYR A 81 1.84 -2.66 -0.45
CA TYR A 81 1.72 -3.46 -1.67
C TYR A 81 1.65 -4.95 -1.33
N SER A 82 2.58 -5.44 -0.54
CA SER A 82 2.67 -6.80 0.02
C SER A 82 2.87 -7.94 -1.00
N GLY A 83 2.90 -7.65 -2.29
CA GLY A 83 3.06 -8.69 -3.32
C GLY A 83 4.36 -9.50 -3.16
N PRO A 84 4.41 -10.75 -3.60
CA PRO A 84 5.56 -11.63 -3.47
C PRO A 84 6.85 -11.00 -3.99
N ASN A 85 7.90 -11.02 -3.14
CA ASN A 85 9.21 -10.45 -3.42
C ASN A 85 9.23 -8.93 -3.69
N SER A 86 8.15 -8.20 -3.41
CA SER A 86 8.13 -6.74 -3.47
C SER A 86 8.81 -6.12 -2.25
N GLN A 87 9.10 -4.82 -2.32
CA GLN A 87 9.60 -4.06 -1.19
C GLN A 87 9.16 -2.60 -1.32
N GLN A 88 8.47 -2.08 -0.31
CA GLN A 88 8.03 -0.68 -0.23
C GLN A 88 8.79 0.11 0.83
N VAL A 89 9.31 -0.58 1.84
CA VAL A 89 10.14 0.04 2.89
C VAL A 89 11.58 0.13 2.38
N LEU A 90 11.86 1.22 1.67
CA LEU A 90 13.12 1.50 1.00
C LEU A 90 13.70 2.83 1.47
N ASP A 91 15.00 2.86 1.72
CA ASP A 91 15.76 4.11 1.92
C ASP A 91 16.02 4.80 0.58
N LYS A 92 14.95 5.29 -0.02
CA LYS A 92 14.92 5.95 -1.32
C LYS A 92 14.03 7.17 -1.27
N TYR A 93 14.49 8.26 -1.88
CA TYR A 93 13.71 9.50 -1.93
C TYR A 93 12.37 9.30 -2.64
N SER A 94 11.32 9.73 -1.97
CA SER A 94 10.01 9.98 -2.57
C SER A 94 9.35 11.14 -1.82
N PHE A 95 8.68 11.99 -2.58
CA PHE A 95 7.83 13.05 -2.07
C PHE A 95 6.50 12.91 -2.77
N ASP A 96 5.49 12.41 -2.07
CA ASP A 96 4.24 11.96 -2.67
C ASP A 96 3.03 12.26 -1.76
N TRP A 97 1.95 11.54 -1.93
CA TRP A 97 0.66 11.74 -1.25
C TRP A 97 0.77 11.67 0.28
N GLU A 98 1.67 10.88 0.82
CA GLU A 98 1.89 10.78 2.27
C GLU A 98 2.28 12.10 2.92
N GLN A 99 3.06 12.97 2.25
CA GLN A 99 3.39 14.30 2.77
C GLN A 99 2.17 15.24 2.77
N TYR A 100 1.31 15.13 1.76
CA TYR A 100 0.04 15.86 1.72
C TYR A 100 -0.89 15.44 2.87
N LEU A 101 -1.01 14.15 3.12
CA LEU A 101 -1.83 13.63 4.22
C LEU A 101 -1.27 14.03 5.59
N ALA A 102 0.05 13.99 5.76
CA ALA A 102 0.72 14.44 6.98
C ALA A 102 0.46 15.94 7.24
N ALA A 103 0.51 16.78 6.21
CA ALA A 103 0.14 18.20 6.32
C ALA A 103 -1.34 18.42 6.70
N ASN A 104 -2.19 17.40 6.50
CA ASN A 104 -3.61 17.41 6.90
C ASN A 104 -3.89 16.58 8.16
N GLY A 105 -2.88 16.30 8.97
CA GLY A 105 -3.04 15.68 10.28
C GLY A 105 -3.25 14.17 10.27
N ILE A 106 -2.96 13.47 9.17
CA ILE A 106 -3.03 12.01 9.07
C ILE A 106 -1.62 11.43 9.10
N ILE A 107 -1.34 10.55 10.04
CA ILE A 107 -0.12 9.74 10.03
C ILE A 107 -0.22 8.72 8.91
N THR A 108 0.84 8.60 8.08
CA THR A 108 0.94 7.52 7.10
C THR A 108 2.03 6.53 7.49
N VAL A 109 1.74 5.25 7.34
CA VAL A 109 2.66 4.15 7.66
C VAL A 109 2.70 3.17 6.52
N CYS A 110 3.88 2.67 6.17
CA CYS A 110 4.03 1.52 5.27
C CYS A 110 4.70 0.39 6.00
N VAL A 111 4.19 -0.83 5.82
CA VAL A 111 4.73 -2.03 6.45
C VAL A 111 4.95 -3.11 5.40
N ASP A 112 6.18 -3.64 5.31
CA ASP A 112 6.49 -4.81 4.49
C ASP A 112 6.34 -6.07 5.34
N GLY A 113 5.26 -6.82 5.09
CA GLY A 113 4.94 -8.08 5.76
C GLY A 113 5.62 -9.30 5.13
N ARG A 114 5.31 -10.48 5.66
CA ARG A 114 5.78 -11.76 5.09
C ARG A 114 5.38 -11.90 3.62
N GLY A 115 6.22 -12.58 2.85
CA GLY A 115 6.11 -12.67 1.38
C GLY A 115 6.96 -11.63 0.64
N THR A 116 7.26 -10.48 1.27
CA THR A 116 8.09 -9.43 0.67
C THR A 116 9.57 -9.80 0.63
N GLY A 117 10.36 -9.03 -0.13
CA GLY A 117 11.78 -9.25 -0.36
C GLY A 117 12.70 -8.80 0.77
N ALA A 118 14.01 -8.94 0.53
CA ALA A 118 15.11 -8.43 1.36
C ALA A 118 15.21 -8.99 2.80
N ARG A 119 14.49 -10.06 3.14
CA ARG A 119 14.44 -10.70 4.47
C ARG A 119 14.81 -12.19 4.44
N GLY A 120 15.39 -12.65 3.35
CA GLY A 120 15.75 -14.05 3.15
C GLY A 120 14.62 -14.90 2.56
N GLU A 121 14.98 -16.15 2.22
CA GLU A 121 14.11 -17.02 1.44
C GLU A 121 12.89 -17.53 2.25
N ALA A 122 13.08 -17.89 3.50
CA ALA A 122 12.01 -18.36 4.36
C ALA A 122 10.92 -17.30 4.55
N PHE A 123 11.30 -16.05 4.77
CA PHE A 123 10.36 -14.92 4.89
C PHE A 123 9.62 -14.64 3.56
N ARG A 124 10.33 -14.73 2.43
CA ARG A 124 9.79 -14.44 1.12
C ARG A 124 8.84 -15.52 0.60
N LYS A 125 9.13 -16.80 0.86
CA LYS A 125 8.40 -17.93 0.27
C LYS A 125 7.28 -18.51 1.15
N CYS A 126 7.11 -18.01 2.37
CA CYS A 126 6.13 -18.56 3.32
C CYS A 126 4.67 -18.41 2.88
N THR A 127 4.40 -17.54 1.89
CA THR A 127 3.06 -17.30 1.33
C THR A 127 2.72 -18.21 0.15
N TYR A 128 3.63 -19.12 -0.24
CA TYR A 128 3.41 -20.07 -1.32
C TYR A 128 2.16 -20.92 -1.11
N LEU A 129 1.33 -21.03 -2.14
CA LEU A 129 0.01 -21.68 -2.20
C LEU A 129 -1.11 -20.96 -1.44
N ARG A 130 -0.82 -19.94 -0.64
CA ARG A 130 -1.79 -19.19 0.19
C ARG A 130 -1.56 -17.68 0.08
N MET A 131 -1.30 -17.21 -1.12
CA MET A 131 -1.00 -15.81 -1.41
C MET A 131 -2.17 -14.90 -0.99
N GLY A 132 -1.88 -13.96 -0.08
CA GLY A 132 -2.86 -13.06 0.54
C GLY A 132 -3.24 -13.40 1.99
N GLU A 133 -3.00 -14.63 2.45
CA GLU A 133 -3.35 -15.03 3.82
C GLU A 133 -2.42 -14.40 4.86
N LEU A 134 -1.11 -14.62 4.71
CA LEU A 134 -0.12 -14.07 5.66
C LEU A 134 0.09 -12.57 5.42
N GLU A 135 0.02 -12.13 4.18
CA GLU A 135 0.15 -10.73 3.80
C GLU A 135 -0.93 -9.87 4.47
N SER A 136 -2.20 -10.29 4.42
CA SER A 136 -3.30 -9.57 5.08
C SER A 136 -3.23 -9.67 6.60
N LYS A 137 -2.88 -10.85 7.11
CA LYS A 137 -2.69 -11.06 8.56
C LYS A 137 -1.63 -10.12 9.13
N ASP A 138 -0.49 -9.98 8.46
CA ASP A 138 0.59 -9.10 8.92
C ASP A 138 0.18 -7.63 8.92
N GLN A 139 -0.61 -7.18 7.93
CA GLN A 139 -1.13 -5.81 7.92
C GLN A 139 -2.12 -5.57 9.08
N VAL A 140 -3.00 -6.53 9.35
CA VAL A 140 -3.94 -6.46 10.49
C VAL A 140 -3.20 -6.42 11.83
N GLU A 141 -2.24 -7.33 12.03
CA GLU A 141 -1.46 -7.38 13.27
C GLU A 141 -0.56 -6.13 13.44
N ALA A 142 0.00 -5.61 12.35
CA ALA A 142 0.75 -4.36 12.35
C ALA A 142 -0.14 -3.17 12.73
N ALA A 143 -1.35 -3.08 12.16
CA ALA A 143 -2.33 -2.06 12.54
C ALA A 143 -2.66 -2.12 14.03
N GLN A 144 -2.90 -3.32 14.56
CA GLN A 144 -3.19 -3.53 15.99
C GLN A 144 -2.00 -3.15 16.88
N ALA A 145 -0.77 -3.41 16.44
CA ALA A 145 0.43 -2.99 17.15
C ALA A 145 0.60 -1.47 17.14
N LEU A 146 0.43 -0.83 15.98
CA LEU A 146 0.46 0.63 15.84
C LEU A 146 -0.64 1.30 16.67
N GLY A 147 -1.83 0.71 16.75
CA GLY A 147 -2.94 1.19 17.56
C GLY A 147 -2.68 1.21 19.08
N LYS A 148 -1.58 0.62 19.56
CA LYS A 148 -1.13 0.71 20.97
C LYS A 148 -0.25 1.92 21.23
N LEU A 149 0.24 2.60 20.20
CA LEU A 149 1.04 3.82 20.35
C LEU A 149 0.17 4.94 20.93
N PRO A 150 0.68 5.75 21.89
CA PRO A 150 -0.12 6.73 22.61
C PRO A 150 -0.74 7.80 21.70
N PHE A 151 -0.06 8.13 20.61
CA PHE A 151 -0.48 9.14 19.64
C PHE A 151 -1.35 8.58 18.49
N VAL A 152 -1.67 7.30 18.47
CA VAL A 152 -2.53 6.68 17.43
C VAL A 152 -3.98 6.59 17.93
N ASP A 153 -4.89 7.07 17.11
CA ASP A 153 -6.31 6.80 17.29
C ASP A 153 -6.69 5.49 16.60
N LYS A 154 -6.72 4.42 17.35
CA LYS A 154 -7.06 3.08 16.82
C LYS A 154 -8.48 2.97 16.23
N SER A 155 -9.37 3.91 16.53
CA SER A 155 -10.72 3.95 15.96
C SER A 155 -10.77 4.64 14.60
N ARG A 156 -9.67 5.29 14.19
CA ARG A 156 -9.51 6.01 12.93
C ARG A 156 -8.33 5.48 12.14
N MET A 157 -8.32 4.17 11.86
CA MET A 157 -7.30 3.52 11.04
C MET A 157 -7.87 3.12 9.69
N ALA A 158 -7.13 3.42 8.63
CA ALA A 158 -7.45 3.03 7.27
C ALA A 158 -6.29 2.27 6.63
N ILE A 159 -6.60 1.53 5.56
CA ILE A 159 -5.61 0.82 4.75
C ILE A 159 -5.84 1.12 3.27
N TRP A 160 -4.77 1.25 2.50
CA TRP A 160 -4.89 1.37 1.06
C TRP A 160 -3.77 0.66 0.30
N GLY A 161 -4.06 0.33 -0.94
CA GLY A 161 -3.08 -0.19 -1.85
C GLY A 161 -3.59 -0.26 -3.29
N TRP A 162 -2.64 -0.47 -4.20
CA TRP A 162 -2.87 -0.56 -5.65
C TRP A 162 -2.51 -1.95 -6.13
N SER A 163 -3.26 -2.50 -7.10
CA SER A 163 -2.97 -3.81 -7.67
C SER A 163 -2.99 -4.90 -6.59
N PHE A 164 -1.90 -5.63 -6.38
CA PHE A 164 -1.79 -6.55 -5.26
C PHE A 164 -2.09 -5.88 -3.91
N GLY A 165 -1.65 -4.62 -3.73
CA GLY A 165 -1.98 -3.84 -2.53
C GLY A 165 -3.48 -3.57 -2.40
N GLY A 166 -4.19 -3.35 -3.51
CA GLY A 166 -5.65 -3.27 -3.53
C GLY A 166 -6.30 -4.60 -3.13
N TYR A 167 -5.83 -5.70 -3.66
CA TYR A 167 -6.24 -7.04 -3.26
C TYR A 167 -6.02 -7.28 -1.75
N ASN A 168 -4.82 -6.98 -1.27
CA ASN A 168 -4.50 -7.18 0.15
C ASN A 168 -5.27 -6.24 1.08
N THR A 169 -5.67 -5.05 0.59
CA THR A 169 -6.62 -4.17 1.29
C THR A 169 -7.97 -4.86 1.47
N LEU A 170 -8.53 -5.46 0.41
CA LEU A 170 -9.80 -6.19 0.49
C LEU A 170 -9.71 -7.38 1.44
N MET A 171 -8.62 -8.15 1.36
CA MET A 171 -8.35 -9.26 2.28
C MET A 171 -8.28 -8.77 3.73
N ALA A 172 -7.47 -7.76 4.02
CA ALA A 172 -7.28 -7.23 5.38
C ALA A 172 -8.59 -6.68 5.98
N MET A 173 -9.43 -6.03 5.17
CA MET A 173 -10.73 -5.54 5.62
C MET A 173 -11.75 -6.67 5.87
N SER A 174 -11.60 -7.80 5.21
CA SER A 174 -12.49 -8.96 5.40
C SER A 174 -12.07 -9.82 6.60
N VAL A 175 -10.76 -10.05 6.79
CA VAL A 175 -10.27 -10.92 7.89
C VAL A 175 -9.89 -10.14 9.15
N GLY A 176 -9.86 -8.83 9.11
CA GLY A 176 -9.33 -7.96 10.18
C GLY A 176 -10.30 -7.65 11.31
N ASN A 177 -11.52 -8.21 11.32
CA ASN A 177 -12.53 -8.02 12.37
C ASN A 177 -12.73 -6.54 12.77
N GLY A 178 -12.83 -5.63 11.77
CA GLY A 178 -13.05 -4.21 11.99
C GLY A 178 -11.82 -3.41 12.46
N THR A 179 -10.63 -3.96 12.32
CA THR A 179 -9.37 -3.24 12.60
C THR A 179 -9.26 -1.95 11.77
N PHE A 180 -9.73 -1.98 10.52
CA PHE A 180 -9.74 -0.81 9.64
C PHE A 180 -11.14 -0.23 9.52
N LYS A 181 -11.27 1.06 9.83
CA LYS A 181 -12.51 1.83 9.67
C LYS A 181 -12.82 2.11 8.20
N ALA A 182 -11.78 2.30 7.39
CA ALA A 182 -11.89 2.57 5.97
C ALA A 182 -10.79 1.87 5.17
N GLY A 183 -11.07 1.57 3.90
CA GLY A 183 -10.09 1.04 2.96
C GLY A 183 -10.28 1.57 1.56
N ILE A 184 -9.15 1.73 0.84
CA ILE A 184 -9.14 2.13 -0.56
C ILE A 184 -8.42 1.05 -1.36
N ALA A 185 -9.14 0.39 -2.27
CA ALA A 185 -8.59 -0.64 -3.13
C ALA A 185 -8.58 -0.14 -4.59
N VAL A 186 -7.38 0.07 -5.12
CA VAL A 186 -7.20 0.56 -6.50
C VAL A 186 -6.77 -0.57 -7.40
N ALA A 187 -7.53 -0.81 -8.46
CA ALA A 187 -7.29 -1.84 -9.48
C ALA A 187 -6.96 -3.23 -8.87
N PRO A 188 -7.78 -3.73 -7.91
CA PRO A 188 -7.47 -4.93 -7.17
C PRO A 188 -7.73 -6.20 -7.98
N PRO A 189 -6.84 -7.21 -7.99
CA PRO A 189 -7.26 -8.59 -8.17
C PRO A 189 -8.29 -8.96 -7.10
N THR A 190 -9.28 -9.79 -7.45
CA THR A 190 -10.36 -10.19 -6.52
C THR A 190 -10.57 -11.70 -6.47
N ASP A 191 -10.04 -12.39 -7.47
CA ASP A 191 -9.86 -13.84 -7.46
C ASP A 191 -8.66 -14.19 -8.33
N TRP A 192 -7.72 -14.95 -7.81
CA TRP A 192 -6.47 -15.29 -8.51
C TRP A 192 -6.67 -16.12 -9.77
N LYS A 193 -7.80 -16.81 -9.93
CA LYS A 193 -8.13 -17.51 -11.17
C LYS A 193 -8.36 -16.58 -12.37
N TYR A 194 -8.59 -15.29 -12.13
CA TYR A 194 -8.81 -14.28 -13.18
C TYR A 194 -7.54 -13.51 -13.53
N TYR A 195 -6.43 -13.76 -12.81
CA TYR A 195 -5.15 -13.12 -13.12
C TYR A 195 -4.29 -14.01 -14.03
N ASP A 196 -3.25 -13.42 -14.65
CA ASP A 196 -2.43 -14.17 -15.60
C ASP A 196 -1.78 -15.41 -14.96
N SER A 197 -1.66 -16.50 -15.76
CA SER A 197 -1.16 -17.78 -15.29
C SER A 197 0.33 -17.75 -15.00
N VAL A 198 1.13 -17.00 -15.77
CA VAL A 198 2.59 -16.91 -15.58
C VAL A 198 2.94 -16.36 -14.19
N TYR A 199 2.19 -15.37 -13.72
CA TYR A 199 2.33 -14.85 -12.37
C TYR A 199 1.68 -15.75 -11.33
N THR A 200 0.39 -16.03 -11.51
CA THR A 200 -0.43 -16.68 -10.48
C THR A 200 0.03 -18.11 -10.19
N GLU A 201 0.23 -18.92 -11.23
CA GLU A 201 0.58 -20.34 -11.05
C GLU A 201 1.99 -20.54 -10.45
N ARG A 202 2.87 -19.55 -10.62
CA ARG A 202 4.18 -19.53 -9.94
C ARG A 202 4.04 -19.56 -8.42
N PHE A 203 3.03 -18.90 -7.88
CA PHE A 203 2.84 -18.74 -6.43
C PHE A 203 1.72 -19.63 -5.88
N MET A 204 0.74 -19.98 -6.70
CA MET A 204 -0.48 -20.67 -6.28
C MET A 204 -0.67 -22.05 -6.94
N ARG A 205 0.17 -22.43 -7.93
CA ARG A 205 -0.09 -23.52 -8.87
C ARG A 205 -1.41 -23.28 -9.63
N THR A 206 -1.92 -24.33 -10.29
CA THR A 206 -3.22 -24.23 -10.99
C THR A 206 -4.37 -24.28 -10.00
N PRO A 207 -5.55 -23.72 -10.34
CA PRO A 207 -6.75 -23.84 -9.50
C PRO A 207 -7.17 -25.28 -9.21
N LYS A 208 -6.85 -26.21 -10.12
CA LYS A 208 -7.16 -27.64 -9.94
C LYS A 208 -6.26 -28.28 -8.89
N GLU A 209 -4.97 -27.90 -8.84
CA GLU A 209 -4.01 -28.45 -7.88
C GLU A 209 -4.13 -27.83 -6.48
N ASN A 210 -4.63 -26.58 -6.39
CA ASN A 210 -4.69 -25.81 -5.16
C ASN A 210 -6.07 -25.12 -4.96
N PHE A 211 -7.14 -25.86 -5.14
CA PHE A 211 -8.49 -25.31 -5.02
C PHE A 211 -8.74 -24.61 -3.68
N GLU A 212 -8.26 -25.18 -2.57
CA GLU A 212 -8.44 -24.61 -1.23
C GLU A 212 -7.71 -23.29 -1.06
N GLY A 213 -6.47 -23.16 -1.57
CA GLY A 213 -5.71 -21.93 -1.52
C GLY A 213 -6.43 -20.80 -2.27
N TYR A 214 -6.87 -21.06 -3.51
CA TYR A 214 -7.67 -20.09 -4.28
C TYR A 214 -8.97 -19.70 -3.56
N ALA A 215 -9.66 -20.67 -2.98
CA ALA A 215 -10.91 -20.42 -2.28
C ALA A 215 -10.73 -19.58 -1.00
N ALA A 216 -9.70 -19.87 -0.21
CA ALA A 216 -9.43 -19.20 1.06
C ALA A 216 -8.95 -17.76 0.89
N THR A 217 -8.36 -17.43 -0.27
CA THR A 217 -7.74 -16.13 -0.52
C THR A 217 -8.45 -15.33 -1.61
N SER A 218 -9.76 -15.56 -1.81
CA SER A 218 -10.60 -14.85 -2.77
C SER A 218 -11.45 -13.78 -2.07
N PRO A 219 -11.18 -12.48 -2.25
CA PRO A 219 -12.07 -11.41 -1.79
C PRO A 219 -13.54 -11.59 -2.18
N ILE A 220 -13.80 -12.10 -3.40
CA ILE A 220 -15.17 -12.41 -3.86
C ILE A 220 -15.88 -13.34 -2.87
N ARG A 221 -15.21 -14.39 -2.41
CA ARG A 221 -15.80 -15.34 -1.44
C ARG A 221 -15.91 -14.77 -0.03
N LEU A 222 -15.04 -13.80 0.31
CA LEU A 222 -15.00 -13.13 1.61
C LEU A 222 -15.82 -11.83 1.63
N ALA A 223 -16.56 -11.50 0.56
CA ALA A 223 -17.30 -10.24 0.46
C ALA A 223 -18.29 -10.04 1.63
N LYS A 224 -18.92 -11.10 2.12
CA LYS A 224 -19.83 -11.07 3.28
C LYS A 224 -19.14 -10.65 4.59
N ASP A 225 -17.83 -10.88 4.69
CA ASP A 225 -17.05 -10.63 5.89
C ASP A 225 -16.40 -9.21 5.89
N LEU A 226 -16.56 -8.45 4.78
CA LEU A 226 -16.07 -7.08 4.67
C LEU A 226 -16.63 -6.22 5.81
N GLN A 227 -15.74 -5.49 6.50
CA GLN A 227 -16.08 -4.52 7.53
C GLN A 227 -15.44 -3.17 7.24
N GLY A 228 -16.10 -2.08 7.69
CA GLY A 228 -15.66 -0.72 7.45
C GLY A 228 -16.15 -0.12 6.13
N LYS A 229 -15.71 1.08 5.82
CA LYS A 229 -16.04 1.81 4.59
C LYS A 229 -15.05 1.46 3.48
N LEU A 230 -15.55 1.16 2.30
CA LEU A 230 -14.70 0.77 1.17
C LEU A 230 -14.89 1.71 -0.01
N LEU A 231 -13.77 2.17 -0.58
CA LEU A 231 -13.71 2.82 -1.89
C LEU A 231 -12.98 1.90 -2.89
N LEU A 232 -13.71 1.44 -3.90
CA LEU A 232 -13.16 0.69 -5.04
C LEU A 232 -12.84 1.66 -6.18
N ILE A 233 -11.66 1.53 -6.78
CA ILE A 233 -11.24 2.36 -7.90
C ILE A 233 -10.67 1.49 -9.01
N HIS A 234 -11.10 1.72 -10.27
CA HIS A 234 -10.56 0.96 -11.41
C HIS A 234 -10.65 1.74 -12.73
N GLY A 235 -9.73 1.44 -13.64
CA GLY A 235 -9.79 1.89 -15.04
C GLY A 235 -10.46 0.86 -15.94
N THR A 236 -11.34 1.29 -16.86
CA THR A 236 -12.09 0.33 -17.69
C THR A 236 -11.27 -0.31 -18.81
N ALA A 237 -10.09 0.24 -19.14
CA ALA A 237 -9.16 -0.31 -20.12
C ALA A 237 -7.90 -0.91 -19.44
N ASP A 238 -8.06 -1.42 -18.22
CA ASP A 238 -7.01 -2.12 -17.51
C ASP A 238 -6.79 -3.50 -18.15
N ASP A 239 -5.66 -3.66 -18.81
CA ASP A 239 -5.23 -4.87 -19.52
C ASP A 239 -4.30 -5.76 -18.68
N ASN A 240 -4.02 -5.35 -17.44
CA ASN A 240 -3.26 -6.10 -16.45
C ASN A 240 -4.22 -6.80 -15.45
N VAL A 241 -4.91 -6.03 -14.63
CA VAL A 241 -5.99 -6.52 -13.79
C VAL A 241 -7.32 -6.13 -14.46
N HIS A 242 -7.96 -7.06 -15.12
CA HIS A 242 -9.16 -6.76 -15.89
C HIS A 242 -10.27 -6.18 -15.02
N PHE A 243 -10.93 -5.14 -15.52
CA PHE A 243 -12.01 -4.44 -14.82
C PHE A 243 -13.13 -5.36 -14.34
N GLN A 244 -13.34 -6.49 -15.04
CA GLN A 244 -14.26 -7.54 -14.63
C GLN A 244 -14.05 -7.96 -13.17
N GLN A 245 -12.81 -8.08 -12.70
CA GLN A 245 -12.51 -8.50 -11.33
C GLN A 245 -13.16 -7.58 -10.28
N THR A 246 -13.08 -6.27 -10.49
CA THR A 246 -13.76 -5.30 -9.62
C THR A 246 -15.28 -5.41 -9.73
N MET A 247 -15.82 -5.65 -10.92
CA MET A 247 -17.27 -5.79 -11.11
C MET A 247 -17.82 -7.06 -10.44
N ASP A 248 -17.11 -8.19 -10.55
CA ASP A 248 -17.52 -9.44 -9.89
C ASP A 248 -17.46 -9.30 -8.35
N TYR A 249 -16.49 -8.57 -7.84
CA TYR A 249 -16.41 -8.26 -6.41
C TYR A 249 -17.52 -7.31 -5.97
N ALA A 250 -17.80 -6.26 -6.74
CA ALA A 250 -18.90 -5.32 -6.48
C ALA A 250 -20.26 -6.07 -6.42
N GLU A 251 -20.51 -6.97 -7.37
CA GLU A 251 -21.71 -7.82 -7.33
C GLU A 251 -21.75 -8.69 -6.08
N SER A 252 -20.62 -9.28 -5.69
CA SER A 252 -20.56 -10.11 -4.47
C SER A 252 -20.84 -9.31 -3.21
N LEU A 253 -20.42 -8.05 -3.15
CA LEU A 253 -20.74 -7.12 -2.06
C LEU A 253 -22.25 -6.79 -2.03
N VAL A 254 -22.85 -6.52 -3.20
CA VAL A 254 -24.30 -6.28 -3.34
C VAL A 254 -25.09 -7.48 -2.82
N GLN A 255 -24.75 -8.70 -3.24
CA GLN A 255 -25.41 -9.92 -2.80
C GLN A 255 -25.22 -10.20 -1.31
N ALA A 256 -24.11 -9.72 -0.73
CA ALA A 256 -23.84 -9.78 0.71
C ALA A 256 -24.48 -8.62 1.51
N GLY A 257 -25.20 -7.70 0.86
CA GLY A 257 -25.84 -6.54 1.48
C GLY A 257 -24.83 -5.48 1.98
N LYS A 258 -23.59 -5.48 1.47
CA LYS A 258 -22.57 -4.54 1.87
C LYS A 258 -22.64 -3.25 1.07
N GLN A 259 -22.48 -2.11 1.74
CA GLN A 259 -22.41 -0.80 1.10
C GLN A 259 -20.95 -0.41 0.85
N PHE A 260 -20.68 0.15 -0.31
CA PHE A 260 -19.35 0.61 -0.73
C PHE A 260 -19.48 1.79 -1.69
N GLU A 261 -18.37 2.50 -1.87
CA GLU A 261 -18.23 3.53 -2.89
C GLU A 261 -17.37 3.01 -4.04
N MET A 262 -17.62 3.49 -5.25
CA MET A 262 -16.85 3.11 -6.42
C MET A 262 -16.53 4.33 -7.30
N GLN A 263 -15.30 4.38 -7.83
CA GLN A 263 -14.89 5.35 -8.83
C GLN A 263 -14.32 4.63 -10.05
N VAL A 264 -14.93 4.81 -11.19
CA VAL A 264 -14.49 4.23 -12.46
C VAL A 264 -13.86 5.30 -13.34
N TYR A 265 -12.75 4.97 -13.99
CA TYR A 265 -12.07 5.83 -14.94
C TYR A 265 -12.15 5.24 -16.36
N LYS A 266 -12.95 5.89 -17.21
CA LYS A 266 -13.16 5.46 -18.58
C LYS A 266 -11.85 5.45 -19.37
N ASP A 267 -11.59 4.36 -20.09
CA ASP A 267 -10.44 4.18 -21.00
C ASP A 267 -9.07 4.42 -20.32
N ARG A 268 -8.98 4.19 -19.00
CA ARG A 268 -7.71 4.22 -18.26
C ARG A 268 -7.22 2.79 -18.01
N ASN A 269 -5.91 2.62 -18.20
CA ASN A 269 -5.20 1.37 -17.95
C ASN A 269 -4.89 1.18 -16.45
N HIS A 270 -4.08 0.16 -16.12
CA HIS A 270 -3.72 -0.19 -14.75
C HIS A 270 -3.10 0.95 -13.94
N SER A 271 -2.44 1.90 -14.59
CA SER A 271 -1.80 3.06 -13.92
C SER A 271 -2.73 4.24 -13.70
N ILE A 272 -3.93 4.26 -14.29
CA ILE A 272 -4.96 5.30 -14.15
C ILE A 272 -4.35 6.72 -14.30
N TYR A 273 -3.80 7.05 -15.46
CA TYR A 273 -3.16 8.34 -15.72
C TYR A 273 -3.67 9.01 -17.00
N GLY A 274 -3.28 10.27 -17.22
CA GLY A 274 -3.56 11.09 -18.39
C GLY A 274 -4.48 12.27 -18.10
N GLY A 275 -4.14 13.44 -18.61
CA GLY A 275 -4.84 14.70 -18.31
C GLY A 275 -4.93 14.93 -16.79
N ASN A 276 -6.10 15.30 -16.32
CA ASN A 276 -6.37 15.56 -14.91
C ASN A 276 -6.66 14.28 -14.09
N THR A 277 -6.54 13.09 -14.67
CA THR A 277 -7.00 11.84 -14.03
C THR A 277 -6.31 11.59 -12.68
N ARG A 278 -4.98 11.76 -12.60
CA ARG A 278 -4.24 11.55 -11.34
C ARG A 278 -4.62 12.55 -10.26
N TYR A 279 -4.79 13.81 -10.61
CA TYR A 279 -5.24 14.82 -9.68
C TYR A 279 -6.64 14.49 -9.13
N HIS A 280 -7.58 14.13 -10.01
CA HIS A 280 -8.92 13.72 -9.62
C HIS A 280 -8.90 12.47 -8.73
N LEU A 281 -8.06 11.47 -9.08
CA LEU A 281 -7.92 10.22 -8.33
C LEU A 281 -7.48 10.49 -6.87
N TYR A 282 -6.37 11.20 -6.69
CA TYR A 282 -5.86 11.47 -5.34
C TYR A 282 -6.77 12.43 -4.56
N THR A 283 -7.43 13.38 -5.22
CA THR A 283 -8.47 14.21 -4.59
C THR A 283 -9.63 13.36 -4.09
N ARG A 284 -10.11 12.41 -4.92
CA ARG A 284 -11.20 11.49 -4.54
C ARG A 284 -10.81 10.61 -3.35
N MET A 285 -9.59 10.09 -3.36
CA MET A 285 -9.06 9.29 -2.26
C MET A 285 -8.90 10.11 -0.97
N SER A 286 -8.39 11.34 -1.08
CA SER A 286 -8.23 12.25 0.07
C SER A 286 -9.58 12.61 0.69
N ASN A 287 -10.57 12.99 -0.12
CA ASN A 287 -11.91 13.32 0.36
C ASN A 287 -12.54 12.11 1.08
N PHE A 288 -12.42 10.91 0.49
CA PHE A 288 -12.92 9.70 1.13
C PHE A 288 -12.29 9.46 2.52
N LEU A 289 -10.99 9.70 2.68
CA LEU A 289 -10.33 9.58 3.98
C LEU A 289 -10.80 10.65 4.96
N PHE A 290 -10.88 11.91 4.53
CA PHE A 290 -11.33 13.01 5.40
C PHE A 290 -12.78 12.85 5.87
N ASP A 291 -13.64 12.27 5.02
CA ASP A 291 -15.03 12.00 5.35
C ASP A 291 -15.20 10.81 6.32
N ASN A 292 -14.22 9.90 6.36
CA ASN A 292 -14.35 8.64 7.08
C ASN A 292 -13.34 8.44 8.23
N LEU A 293 -12.35 9.29 8.41
CA LEU A 293 -11.38 9.27 9.51
C LEU A 293 -11.49 10.51 10.38
#